data_5cddc6f526af78b8e009d21a87122977
#
_entry.id   5cddc6f526af78b8e009d21a87122977
#
_cell.length_a   1.000
_cell.length_b   1.000
_cell.length_c   1.000
_cell.angle_alpha   90.00
_cell.angle_beta   90.00
_cell.angle_gamma   90.00
#
_symmetry.space_group_name_H-M   'P 1'
#
loop_
_entity.id
_entity.type
_entity.pdbx_description
1 polymer ?
#
loop_
_entity_poly.entity_id
_entity_poly.type
_entity_poly.pdbx_seq_one_letter_code
_entity_poly.pdbx_strand_id
1 'polypeptide(L)'
;MDENRSKALAAALAQIEKSFGKGSIMRLGDGEVVQDIQVVSTGSLGLDIALGVGGLPRGRVVEIYGPESSGKTTLTLQVIAEMQKLGGTAAFIDAEHALDPQYAQKLGVNVSDLLISQPDTGEQALEIADMLVRSGSVDVVVIDSVAALTPKAEIEGEMGDSHMGLQARLMSQALRKLTASISKSNTIVIFINQIRMKIGVMFGNPETTTGGNALKFYASVRLDIRRIGAIKKGDEVIGSETRVKVVKNKVAPPFKQAEFDILYGEGISREGEIIELGVVHKLVEKSGAWYAYNGEKIGQGKDNAREYLREHPEIAVEIENKVRAAIGVSPMAAKVATADVAA
;
A
#
# COMPACT_ATOMS: atom_id res chain seq x y z
N MET A 1 20.57 16.83 36.43
CA MET A 1 21.47 15.70 36.08
C MET A 1 22.82 15.98 36.68
N ASP A 2 23.46 14.99 37.30
CA ASP A 2 24.78 15.14 37.90
C ASP A 2 25.79 15.53 36.81
N GLU A 3 26.63 16.56 37.05
CA GLU A 3 27.56 17.15 36.05
C GLU A 3 28.54 16.09 35.53
N ASN A 4 28.94 15.16 36.38
CA ASN A 4 29.82 14.03 36.00
C ASN A 4 29.12 13.08 35.00
N ARG A 5 27.83 12.82 35.17
CA ARG A 5 27.06 11.97 34.25
C ARG A 5 26.85 12.66 32.89
N SER A 6 26.68 14.00 32.89
CA SER A 6 26.56 14.76 31.66
C SER A 6 27.85 14.75 30.85
N LYS A 7 29.00 14.93 31.50
CA LYS A 7 30.33 14.85 30.86
C LYS A 7 30.64 13.46 30.32
N ALA A 8 30.30 12.41 31.08
CA ALA A 8 30.47 11.02 30.65
C ALA A 8 29.60 10.67 29.43
N LEU A 9 28.34 11.17 29.39
CA LEU A 9 27.45 10.97 28.25
C LEU A 9 27.98 11.72 27.00
N ALA A 10 28.44 12.96 27.15
CA ALA A 10 29.00 13.72 26.03
C ALA A 10 30.23 13.04 25.43
N ALA A 11 31.12 12.51 26.27
CA ALA A 11 32.28 11.75 25.84
C ALA A 11 31.90 10.45 25.10
N ALA A 12 30.88 9.72 25.58
CA ALA A 12 30.39 8.51 24.93
C ALA A 12 29.76 8.81 23.54
N LEU A 13 28.97 9.89 23.43
CA LEU A 13 28.38 10.33 22.17
C LEU A 13 29.47 10.69 21.16
N ALA A 14 30.47 11.49 21.57
CA ALA A 14 31.60 11.84 20.71
C ALA A 14 32.41 10.61 20.25
N GLN A 15 32.60 9.61 21.11
CA GLN A 15 33.28 8.38 20.75
C GLN A 15 32.45 7.54 19.76
N ILE A 16 31.13 7.47 19.90
CA ILE A 16 30.23 6.79 18.97
C ILE A 16 30.31 7.46 17.59
N GLU A 17 30.20 8.79 17.53
CA GLU A 17 30.31 9.51 16.25
C GLU A 17 31.67 9.32 15.58
N LYS A 18 32.76 9.30 16.37
CA LYS A 18 34.09 9.02 15.84
C LYS A 18 34.23 7.61 15.29
N SER A 19 33.60 6.62 15.92
CA SER A 19 33.73 5.20 15.53
C SER A 19 32.80 4.81 14.38
N PHE A 20 31.60 5.40 14.32
CA PHE A 20 30.52 4.97 13.41
C PHE A 20 30.09 6.05 12.42
N GLY A 21 30.64 7.25 12.51
CA GLY A 21 30.31 8.39 11.66
C GLY A 21 29.32 9.37 12.30
N LYS A 22 29.35 10.61 11.80
CA LYS A 22 28.46 11.70 12.26
C LYS A 22 27.00 11.32 11.98
N GLY A 23 26.10 11.51 12.96
CA GLY A 23 24.71 11.14 12.86
C GLY A 23 24.39 9.68 13.19
N SER A 24 25.38 8.87 13.64
CA SER A 24 25.16 7.49 14.11
C SER A 24 24.33 7.42 15.38
N ILE A 25 24.29 8.49 16.14
CA ILE A 25 23.43 8.68 17.31
C ILE A 25 22.92 10.12 17.32
N MET A 26 21.64 10.29 17.66
CA MET A 26 20.99 11.60 17.72
C MET A 26 19.94 11.62 18.83
N ARG A 27 19.58 12.80 19.31
CA ARG A 27 18.45 12.95 20.23
C ARG A 27 17.16 13.15 19.43
N LEU A 28 16.12 12.42 19.78
CA LEU A 28 14.83 12.48 19.07
C LEU A 28 14.19 13.89 19.07
N GLY A 29 14.57 14.77 20.00
CA GLY A 29 14.08 16.13 20.11
C GLY A 29 14.90 17.22 19.40
N ASP A 30 16.01 16.85 18.77
CA ASP A 30 16.91 17.83 18.10
C ASP A 30 16.40 18.14 16.66
N GLY A 31 15.18 18.63 16.54
CA GLY A 31 14.59 19.37 15.40
C GLY A 31 14.62 18.79 13.97
N GLU A 32 15.57 17.96 13.64
CA GLU A 32 15.73 17.38 12.28
C GLU A 32 15.07 16.00 12.11
N VAL A 33 14.52 15.42 13.18
CA VAL A 33 14.07 14.01 13.21
C VAL A 33 12.58 13.84 12.94
N VAL A 34 11.79 14.90 12.99
CA VAL A 34 10.37 14.83 12.59
C VAL A 34 10.28 15.14 11.10
N GLN A 35 10.84 14.25 10.27
CA GLN A 35 10.48 14.23 8.85
C GLN A 35 9.02 13.81 8.75
N ASP A 36 8.21 14.63 8.11
CA ASP A 36 6.87 14.23 7.70
C ASP A 36 6.96 12.91 6.94
N ILE A 37 6.19 11.91 7.40
CA ILE A 37 6.18 10.59 6.77
C ILE A 37 5.65 10.76 5.35
N GLN A 38 6.53 10.62 4.36
CA GLN A 38 6.11 10.61 2.97
C GLN A 38 5.25 9.40 2.70
N VAL A 39 4.17 9.60 1.98
CA VAL A 39 3.19 8.56 1.67
C VAL A 39 2.82 8.56 0.20
N VAL A 40 2.29 7.44 -0.28
CA VAL A 40 1.57 7.33 -1.54
C VAL A 40 0.13 6.92 -1.28
N SER A 41 -0.82 7.53 -1.99
CA SER A 41 -2.23 7.15 -1.90
C SER A 41 -2.43 5.69 -2.33
N THR A 42 -3.37 5.03 -1.70
CA THR A 42 -3.81 3.67 -2.07
C THR A 42 -4.79 3.67 -3.25
N GLY A 43 -5.25 4.84 -3.69
CA GLY A 43 -6.37 4.99 -4.61
C GLY A 43 -7.73 5.01 -3.91
N SER A 44 -7.82 4.53 -2.68
CA SER A 44 -9.01 4.59 -1.82
C SER A 44 -8.85 5.68 -0.77
N LEU A 45 -9.76 6.66 -0.78
CA LEU A 45 -9.77 7.73 0.21
C LEU A 45 -10.01 7.20 1.62
N GLY A 46 -10.94 6.26 1.77
CA GLY A 46 -11.24 5.64 3.07
C GLY A 46 -10.06 4.87 3.64
N LEU A 47 -9.30 4.16 2.80
CA LEU A 47 -8.12 3.44 3.24
C LEU A 47 -6.96 4.39 3.59
N ASP A 48 -6.75 5.45 2.82
CA ASP A 48 -5.77 6.49 3.13
C ASP A 48 -6.03 7.10 4.50
N ILE A 49 -7.30 7.36 4.82
CA ILE A 49 -7.75 7.83 6.14
C ILE A 49 -7.52 6.77 7.23
N ALA A 50 -7.87 5.51 6.95
CA ALA A 50 -7.71 4.41 7.91
C ALA A 50 -6.23 4.17 8.26
N LEU A 51 -5.32 4.43 7.33
CA LEU A 51 -3.87 4.37 7.54
C LEU A 51 -3.35 5.49 8.46
N GLY A 52 -4.11 6.56 8.65
CA GLY A 52 -3.84 7.62 9.63
C GLY A 52 -2.78 8.66 9.22
N VAL A 53 -2.02 8.37 8.16
CA VAL A 53 -0.98 9.26 7.61
C VAL A 53 -1.29 9.67 6.15
N GLY A 54 -2.46 9.29 5.64
CA GLY A 54 -2.93 9.69 4.30
C GLY A 54 -2.49 8.79 3.15
N GLY A 55 -1.93 7.62 3.42
CA GLY A 55 -1.53 6.65 2.42
C GLY A 55 -0.54 5.62 2.95
N LEU A 56 0.08 4.86 2.07
CA LEU A 56 1.13 3.90 2.41
C LEU A 56 2.45 4.62 2.66
N PRO A 57 3.13 4.35 3.79
CA PRO A 57 4.36 5.04 4.16
C PRO A 57 5.53 4.61 3.26
N ARG A 58 6.29 5.57 2.75
CA ARG A 58 7.52 5.34 1.98
C ARG A 58 8.64 4.82 2.88
N GLY A 59 9.59 4.10 2.29
CA GLY A 59 10.70 3.52 3.02
C GLY A 59 10.30 2.38 3.97
N ARG A 60 9.20 1.67 3.66
CA ARG A 60 8.63 0.63 4.53
C ARG A 60 8.22 -0.62 3.75
N VAL A 61 8.18 -1.73 4.49
CA VAL A 61 7.60 -2.99 4.02
C VAL A 61 6.11 -2.99 4.36
N VAL A 62 5.29 -3.32 3.37
CA VAL A 62 3.83 -3.46 3.46
C VAL A 62 3.45 -4.88 3.07
N GLU A 63 2.57 -5.52 3.82
CA GLU A 63 1.93 -6.78 3.44
C GLU A 63 0.45 -6.57 3.19
N ILE A 64 -0.03 -7.01 2.01
CA ILE A 64 -1.44 -7.04 1.64
C ILE A 64 -1.83 -8.50 1.47
N TYR A 65 -2.76 -8.99 2.28
CA TYR A 65 -3.15 -10.38 2.24
C TYR A 65 -4.67 -10.56 2.32
N GLY A 66 -5.15 -11.64 1.78
CA GLY A 66 -6.57 -11.97 1.75
C GLY A 66 -6.85 -13.21 0.93
N PRO A 67 -8.11 -13.65 0.85
CA PRO A 67 -8.54 -14.73 -0.02
C PRO A 67 -8.26 -14.44 -1.50
N GLU A 68 -8.36 -15.45 -2.32
CA GLU A 68 -8.37 -15.29 -3.77
C GLU A 68 -9.51 -14.36 -4.21
N SER A 69 -9.31 -13.61 -5.28
CA SER A 69 -10.29 -12.65 -5.84
C SER A 69 -10.80 -11.58 -4.85
N SER A 70 -10.04 -11.28 -3.79
CA SER A 70 -10.40 -10.23 -2.81
C SER A 70 -9.99 -8.82 -3.23
N GLY A 71 -9.25 -8.65 -4.35
CA GLY A 71 -8.81 -7.34 -4.85
C GLY A 71 -7.38 -6.94 -4.45
N LYS A 72 -6.53 -7.89 -4.01
CA LYS A 72 -5.14 -7.62 -3.63
C LYS A 72 -4.34 -6.97 -4.77
N THR A 73 -4.33 -7.60 -5.94
CA THR A 73 -3.62 -7.10 -7.13
C THR A 73 -4.22 -5.80 -7.62
N THR A 74 -5.55 -5.63 -7.58
CA THR A 74 -6.22 -4.37 -7.92
C THR A 74 -5.75 -3.23 -7.03
N LEU A 75 -5.71 -3.44 -5.72
CA LEU A 75 -5.25 -2.43 -4.76
C LEU A 75 -3.78 -2.05 -5.03
N THR A 76 -2.91 -3.02 -5.29
CA THR A 76 -1.48 -2.75 -5.56
C THR A 76 -1.26 -2.03 -6.89
N LEU A 77 -2.01 -2.36 -7.93
CA LEU A 77 -1.97 -1.65 -9.20
C LEU A 77 -2.45 -0.19 -9.07
N GLN A 78 -3.46 0.05 -8.23
CA GLN A 78 -3.87 1.43 -7.90
C GLN A 78 -2.76 2.21 -7.19
N VAL A 79 -2.05 1.60 -6.24
CA VAL A 79 -0.88 2.22 -5.59
C VAL A 79 0.21 2.56 -6.61
N ILE A 80 0.48 1.66 -7.57
CA ILE A 80 1.42 1.92 -8.66
C ILE A 80 0.97 3.11 -9.50
N ALA A 81 -0.31 3.15 -9.89
CA ALA A 81 -0.86 4.26 -10.66
C ALA A 81 -0.75 5.60 -9.91
N GLU A 82 -1.04 5.61 -8.61
CA GLU A 82 -0.88 6.82 -7.79
C GLU A 82 0.58 7.25 -7.66
N MET A 83 1.52 6.30 -7.53
CA MET A 83 2.96 6.62 -7.51
C MET A 83 3.43 7.20 -8.84
N GLN A 84 3.02 6.62 -9.97
CA GLN A 84 3.37 7.12 -11.31
C GLN A 84 2.78 8.53 -11.57
N LYS A 85 1.59 8.83 -11.05
CA LYS A 85 1.01 10.20 -11.10
C LYS A 85 1.86 11.25 -10.40
N LEU A 86 2.65 10.83 -9.40
CA LEU A 86 3.61 11.68 -8.69
C LEU A 86 4.99 11.74 -9.39
N GLY A 87 5.14 11.10 -10.55
CA GLY A 87 6.41 10.99 -11.28
C GLY A 87 7.35 9.92 -10.73
N GLY A 88 6.85 9.03 -9.85
CA GLY A 88 7.66 7.94 -9.28
C GLY A 88 7.75 6.72 -10.19
N THR A 89 8.81 5.94 -10.00
CA THR A 89 9.10 4.70 -10.73
C THR A 89 8.58 3.50 -9.96
N ALA A 90 7.89 2.59 -10.65
CA ALA A 90 7.35 1.36 -10.08
C ALA A 90 7.91 0.11 -10.76
N ALA A 91 8.08 -0.95 -9.97
CA ALA A 91 8.43 -2.27 -10.46
C ALA A 91 7.45 -3.32 -9.92
N PHE A 92 7.09 -4.28 -10.76
CA PHE A 92 6.22 -5.39 -10.43
C PHE A 92 6.95 -6.72 -10.67
N ILE A 93 7.16 -7.47 -9.62
CA ILE A 93 7.76 -8.81 -9.66
C ILE A 93 6.62 -9.81 -9.64
N ASP A 94 6.29 -10.33 -10.82
CA ASP A 94 5.17 -11.22 -11.08
C ASP A 94 5.63 -12.69 -10.97
N ALA A 95 5.68 -13.21 -9.74
CA ALA A 95 6.04 -14.59 -9.49
C ALA A 95 4.89 -15.59 -9.80
N GLU A 96 3.65 -15.11 -9.96
CA GLU A 96 2.51 -15.92 -10.38
C GLU A 96 2.34 -15.98 -11.91
N HIS A 97 3.07 -15.14 -12.66
CA HIS A 97 2.96 -15.02 -14.13
C HIS A 97 1.52 -14.70 -14.60
N ALA A 98 0.80 -13.87 -13.82
CA ALA A 98 -0.63 -13.66 -13.98
C ALA A 98 -1.02 -12.17 -14.19
N LEU A 99 -0.06 -11.27 -14.31
CA LEU A 99 -0.35 -9.85 -14.53
C LEU A 99 -0.91 -9.62 -15.94
N ASP A 100 -2.12 -9.06 -16.01
CA ASP A 100 -2.73 -8.59 -17.24
C ASP A 100 -2.40 -7.10 -17.48
N PRO A 101 -1.60 -6.78 -18.53
CA PRO A 101 -1.26 -5.39 -18.85
C PRO A 101 -2.47 -4.54 -19.22
N GLN A 102 -3.49 -5.12 -19.86
CA GLN A 102 -4.70 -4.38 -20.23
C GLN A 102 -5.51 -4.00 -19.00
N TYR A 103 -5.59 -4.91 -18.03
CA TYR A 103 -6.21 -4.62 -16.75
C TYR A 103 -5.45 -3.54 -15.98
N ALA A 104 -4.13 -3.63 -15.90
CA ALA A 104 -3.29 -2.61 -15.26
C ALA A 104 -3.50 -1.22 -15.91
N GLN A 105 -3.55 -1.16 -17.24
CA GLN A 105 -3.80 0.09 -17.98
C GLN A 105 -5.17 0.69 -17.65
N LYS A 106 -6.22 -0.14 -17.55
CA LYS A 106 -7.58 0.31 -17.18
C LYS A 106 -7.62 0.91 -15.76
N LEU A 107 -6.75 0.45 -14.86
CA LEU A 107 -6.60 0.98 -13.51
C LEU A 107 -5.76 2.27 -13.45
N GLY A 108 -5.29 2.77 -14.59
CA GLY A 108 -4.51 4.00 -14.71
C GLY A 108 -2.99 3.80 -14.59
N VAL A 109 -2.52 2.56 -14.63
CA VAL A 109 -1.07 2.29 -14.68
C VAL A 109 -0.53 2.64 -16.06
N ASN A 110 0.52 3.44 -16.11
CA ASN A 110 1.31 3.60 -17.33
C ASN A 110 2.19 2.34 -17.52
N VAL A 111 1.69 1.42 -18.34
CA VAL A 111 2.36 0.13 -18.57
C VAL A 111 3.69 0.26 -19.33
N SER A 112 3.88 1.36 -20.07
CA SER A 112 5.14 1.61 -20.79
C SER A 112 6.29 1.95 -19.85
N ASP A 113 5.99 2.52 -18.68
CA ASP A 113 6.97 2.91 -17.67
C ASP A 113 7.02 1.94 -16.49
N LEU A 114 6.20 0.89 -16.50
CA LEU A 114 6.20 -0.13 -15.45
C LEU A 114 7.32 -1.15 -15.70
N LEU A 115 8.25 -1.25 -14.76
CA LEU A 115 9.25 -2.32 -14.79
C LEU A 115 8.59 -3.63 -14.37
N ILE A 116 8.73 -4.68 -15.18
CA ILE A 116 8.18 -6.00 -14.89
C ILE A 116 9.28 -7.06 -14.88
N SER A 117 9.21 -7.99 -13.94
CA SER A 117 10.06 -9.17 -13.87
C SER A 117 9.23 -10.39 -13.56
N GLN A 118 9.53 -11.51 -14.24
CA GLN A 118 8.88 -12.80 -14.05
C GLN A 118 9.95 -13.84 -13.69
N PRO A 119 10.34 -13.91 -12.41
CA PRO A 119 11.41 -14.79 -11.96
C PRO A 119 10.97 -16.25 -11.86
N ASP A 120 11.90 -17.18 -12.11
CA ASP A 120 11.67 -18.61 -12.01
C ASP A 120 11.76 -19.13 -10.57
N THR A 121 12.48 -18.45 -9.68
CA THR A 121 12.71 -18.88 -8.30
C THR A 121 12.47 -17.76 -7.30
N GLY A 122 12.16 -18.10 -6.06
CA GLY A 122 12.01 -17.13 -4.97
C GLY A 122 13.29 -16.36 -4.68
N GLU A 123 14.47 -17.01 -4.78
CA GLU A 123 15.77 -16.35 -4.64
C GLU A 123 15.96 -15.27 -5.69
N GLN A 124 15.69 -15.60 -6.97
CA GLN A 124 15.80 -14.64 -8.08
C GLN A 124 14.85 -13.44 -7.87
N ALA A 125 13.60 -13.68 -7.50
CA ALA A 125 12.62 -12.64 -7.21
C ALA A 125 13.12 -11.66 -6.15
N LEU A 126 13.62 -12.19 -5.04
CA LEU A 126 14.06 -11.39 -3.88
C LEU A 126 15.40 -10.69 -4.13
N GLU A 127 16.29 -11.27 -4.93
CA GLU A 127 17.54 -10.62 -5.37
C GLU A 127 17.26 -9.46 -6.32
N ILE A 128 16.34 -9.63 -7.27
CA ILE A 128 15.90 -8.54 -8.16
C ILE A 128 15.30 -7.40 -7.33
N ALA A 129 14.42 -7.72 -6.37
CA ALA A 129 13.87 -6.72 -5.45
C ALA A 129 14.97 -5.97 -4.68
N ASP A 130 15.97 -6.67 -4.14
CA ASP A 130 17.07 -6.09 -3.40
C ASP A 130 17.92 -5.15 -4.29
N MET A 131 18.19 -5.55 -5.53
CA MET A 131 18.92 -4.71 -6.49
C MET A 131 18.15 -3.44 -6.85
N LEU A 132 16.85 -3.54 -7.11
CA LEU A 132 15.98 -2.40 -7.41
C LEU A 132 15.91 -1.43 -6.23
N VAL A 133 15.71 -1.94 -5.03
CA VAL A 133 15.67 -1.12 -3.80
C VAL A 133 17.01 -0.42 -3.55
N ARG A 134 18.13 -1.13 -3.69
CA ARG A 134 19.48 -0.55 -3.48
C ARG A 134 19.87 0.48 -4.53
N SER A 135 19.29 0.43 -5.71
CA SER A 135 19.54 1.45 -6.74
C SER A 135 19.09 2.86 -6.30
N GLY A 136 18.11 2.93 -5.39
CA GLY A 136 17.50 4.20 -4.94
C GLY A 136 16.68 4.92 -6.02
N SER A 137 16.43 4.27 -7.17
CA SER A 137 15.73 4.86 -8.32
C SER A 137 14.33 4.30 -8.52
N VAL A 138 13.87 3.40 -7.65
CA VAL A 138 12.54 2.81 -7.69
C VAL A 138 11.78 3.17 -6.43
N ASP A 139 10.60 3.76 -6.59
CA ASP A 139 9.78 4.25 -5.47
C ASP A 139 8.87 3.18 -4.89
N VAL A 140 8.39 2.27 -5.73
CA VAL A 140 7.51 1.16 -5.35
C VAL A 140 7.97 -0.13 -6.01
N VAL A 141 8.12 -1.20 -5.22
CA VAL A 141 8.35 -2.58 -5.70
C VAL A 141 7.22 -3.44 -5.17
N VAL A 142 6.48 -4.10 -6.05
CA VAL A 142 5.43 -5.07 -5.72
C VAL A 142 5.95 -6.48 -5.99
N ILE A 143 5.71 -7.41 -5.08
CA ILE A 143 6.00 -8.85 -5.24
C ILE A 143 4.68 -9.61 -5.14
N ASP A 144 4.22 -10.18 -6.24
CA ASP A 144 2.97 -10.93 -6.35
C ASP A 144 3.26 -12.39 -6.78
N SER A 145 3.12 -13.34 -5.93
CA SER A 145 2.86 -13.26 -4.49
C SER A 145 3.90 -14.06 -3.70
N VAL A 146 3.94 -13.84 -2.37
CA VAL A 146 4.82 -14.62 -1.48
C VAL A 146 4.57 -16.13 -1.62
N ALA A 147 3.32 -16.54 -1.86
CA ALA A 147 2.97 -17.94 -2.05
C ALA A 147 3.67 -18.60 -3.24
N ALA A 148 3.99 -17.82 -4.28
CA ALA A 148 4.66 -18.26 -5.50
C ALA A 148 6.20 -18.21 -5.41
N LEU A 149 6.77 -17.66 -4.33
CA LEU A 149 8.22 -17.61 -4.13
C LEU A 149 8.76 -19.00 -3.74
N THR A 150 8.87 -19.87 -4.73
CA THR A 150 9.37 -21.23 -4.54
C THR A 150 10.90 -21.22 -4.45
N PRO A 151 11.49 -21.76 -3.38
CA PRO A 151 12.94 -21.89 -3.27
C PRO A 151 13.52 -22.75 -4.40
N LYS A 152 14.70 -22.35 -4.90
CA LYS A 152 15.39 -23.07 -5.98
C LYS A 152 15.59 -24.56 -5.66
N ALA A 153 15.97 -24.87 -4.43
CA ALA A 153 16.16 -26.25 -3.97
C ALA A 153 14.86 -27.09 -4.01
N GLU A 154 13.70 -26.45 -3.89
CA GLU A 154 12.40 -27.13 -4.03
C GLU A 154 12.07 -27.42 -5.49
N ILE A 155 12.44 -26.50 -6.40
CA ILE A 155 12.24 -26.69 -7.85
C ILE A 155 13.15 -27.75 -8.41
N GLU A 156 14.40 -27.86 -7.93
CA GLU A 156 15.40 -28.83 -8.36
C GLU A 156 15.25 -30.20 -7.69
N GLY A 157 14.42 -30.32 -6.64
CA GLY A 157 14.12 -31.56 -5.94
C GLY A 157 13.16 -32.47 -6.72
N GLU A 158 13.06 -33.71 -6.27
CA GLU A 158 12.11 -34.68 -6.85
C GLU A 158 10.68 -34.45 -6.31
N MET A 159 9.68 -34.85 -7.09
CA MET A 159 8.29 -34.82 -6.65
C MET A 159 8.09 -35.72 -5.43
N GLY A 160 7.67 -35.07 -4.31
CA GLY A 160 7.45 -35.77 -3.03
C GLY A 160 8.53 -35.51 -1.99
N ASP A 161 9.61 -34.84 -2.35
CA ASP A 161 10.64 -34.42 -1.38
C ASP A 161 10.08 -33.45 -0.33
N SER A 162 10.53 -33.59 0.91
CA SER A 162 10.10 -32.72 1.99
C SER A 162 11.00 -31.48 2.08
N HIS A 163 10.47 -30.34 1.68
CA HIS A 163 11.15 -29.04 1.72
C HIS A 163 10.63 -28.12 2.83
N MET A 164 10.30 -28.70 3.99
CA MET A 164 9.70 -27.93 5.10
C MET A 164 10.55 -26.75 5.53
N GLY A 165 9.94 -25.56 5.53
CA GLY A 165 10.53 -24.35 6.09
C GLY A 165 11.53 -23.61 5.18
N LEU A 166 11.85 -24.10 3.98
CA LEU A 166 12.78 -23.43 3.06
C LEU A 166 12.29 -22.03 2.68
N GLN A 167 11.02 -21.89 2.30
CA GLN A 167 10.42 -20.59 1.97
C GLN A 167 10.47 -19.62 3.15
N ALA A 168 10.20 -20.08 4.38
CA ALA A 168 10.27 -19.24 5.56
C ALA A 168 11.70 -18.78 5.89
N ARG A 169 12.72 -19.62 5.63
CA ARG A 169 14.13 -19.25 5.76
C ARG A 169 14.54 -18.22 4.73
N LEU A 170 14.14 -18.43 3.46
CA LEU A 170 14.37 -17.51 2.35
C LEU A 170 13.78 -16.13 2.66
N MET A 171 12.52 -16.06 3.07
CA MET A 171 11.85 -14.83 3.46
C MET A 171 12.56 -14.13 4.65
N SER A 172 12.97 -14.88 5.65
CA SER A 172 13.68 -14.34 6.80
C SER A 172 15.04 -13.73 6.41
N GLN A 173 15.77 -14.37 5.51
CA GLN A 173 17.05 -13.88 5.01
C GLN A 173 16.88 -12.63 4.15
N ALA A 174 15.93 -12.65 3.21
CA ALA A 174 15.66 -11.54 2.32
C ALA A 174 15.20 -10.29 3.09
N LEU A 175 14.26 -10.42 4.01
CA LEU A 175 13.74 -9.29 4.78
C LEU A 175 14.80 -8.64 5.66
N ARG A 176 15.75 -9.40 6.21
CA ARG A 176 16.90 -8.84 6.95
C ARG A 176 17.79 -7.97 6.06
N LYS A 177 18.02 -8.38 4.81
CA LYS A 177 18.78 -7.59 3.84
C LYS A 177 18.01 -6.35 3.38
N LEU A 178 16.77 -6.55 2.94
CA LEU A 178 15.92 -5.52 2.34
C LEU A 178 15.61 -4.38 3.31
N THR A 179 15.35 -4.66 4.58
CA THR A 179 14.87 -3.65 5.53
C THR A 179 15.83 -2.48 5.68
N ALA A 180 17.13 -2.73 5.73
CA ALA A 180 18.14 -1.67 5.83
C ALA A 180 18.21 -0.81 4.56
N SER A 181 18.07 -1.42 3.39
CA SER A 181 18.11 -0.74 2.10
C SER A 181 16.81 0.04 1.84
N ILE A 182 15.66 -0.53 2.15
CA ILE A 182 14.33 0.07 1.99
C ILE A 182 14.22 1.41 2.73
N SER A 183 14.68 1.46 3.98
CA SER A 183 14.67 2.70 4.77
C SER A 183 15.54 3.81 4.17
N LYS A 184 16.68 3.45 3.58
CA LYS A 184 17.61 4.40 2.98
C LYS A 184 17.17 4.90 1.61
N SER A 185 16.60 4.01 0.78
CA SER A 185 16.13 4.33 -0.58
C SER A 185 14.78 5.01 -0.62
N ASN A 186 14.07 5.06 0.51
CA ASN A 186 12.69 5.55 0.59
C ASN A 186 11.70 4.79 -0.32
N THR A 187 12.03 3.55 -0.69
CA THR A 187 11.22 2.67 -1.52
C THR A 187 10.12 2.03 -0.68
N ILE A 188 8.91 1.90 -1.22
CA ILE A 188 7.86 1.05 -0.64
C ILE A 188 8.02 -0.35 -1.24
N VAL A 189 8.11 -1.38 -0.41
CA VAL A 189 8.06 -2.76 -0.87
C VAL A 189 6.77 -3.41 -0.40
N ILE A 190 5.92 -3.79 -1.35
CA ILE A 190 4.62 -4.40 -1.11
C ILE A 190 4.71 -5.89 -1.42
N PHE A 191 4.45 -6.71 -0.41
CA PHE A 191 4.28 -8.15 -0.56
C PHE A 191 2.79 -8.49 -0.60
N ILE A 192 2.33 -9.05 -1.71
CA ILE A 192 1.02 -9.68 -1.79
C ILE A 192 1.14 -11.08 -1.21
N ASN A 193 0.18 -11.47 -0.36
CA ASN A 193 0.20 -12.77 0.28
C ASN A 193 -1.16 -13.45 0.26
N GLN A 194 -1.13 -14.76 0.36
CA GLN A 194 -2.33 -15.60 0.38
C GLN A 194 -2.58 -16.12 1.80
N ILE A 195 -3.84 -16.40 2.10
CA ILE A 195 -4.24 -17.02 3.36
C ILE A 195 -4.16 -18.54 3.21
N ARG A 196 -3.69 -19.19 4.27
CA ARG A 196 -3.72 -20.63 4.47
C ARG A 196 -4.36 -20.96 5.80
N MET A 197 -4.96 -22.12 5.91
CA MET A 197 -5.56 -22.60 7.14
C MET A 197 -4.57 -23.50 7.88
N LYS A 198 -4.35 -23.23 9.15
CA LYS A 198 -3.57 -24.11 10.03
C LYS A 198 -4.40 -25.35 10.38
N ILE A 199 -3.82 -26.50 10.16
CA ILE A 199 -4.45 -27.78 10.52
C ILE A 199 -4.40 -27.94 12.04
N GLY A 200 -5.48 -28.44 12.66
CA GLY A 200 -5.54 -28.79 14.08
C GLY A 200 -5.77 -27.62 15.05
N VAL A 201 -6.07 -26.42 14.56
CA VAL A 201 -6.47 -25.28 15.43
C VAL A 201 -7.96 -25.42 15.77
N MET A 202 -8.25 -25.87 17.00
CA MET A 202 -9.63 -26.01 17.48
C MET A 202 -10.19 -24.70 18.08
N PHE A 203 -9.33 -23.81 18.56
CA PHE A 203 -9.71 -22.54 19.18
C PHE A 203 -8.87 -21.40 18.61
N GLY A 204 -9.49 -20.21 18.45
CA GLY A 204 -8.84 -19.02 17.89
C GLY A 204 -8.93 -18.95 16.36
N ASN A 205 -8.12 -18.07 15.76
CA ASN A 205 -8.13 -17.88 14.30
C ASN A 205 -7.16 -18.88 13.62
N PRO A 206 -7.65 -19.82 12.80
CA PRO A 206 -6.81 -20.76 12.08
C PRO A 206 -6.10 -20.14 10.88
N GLU A 207 -6.49 -18.95 10.43
CA GLU A 207 -5.90 -18.30 9.27
C GLU A 207 -4.45 -17.88 9.52
N THR A 208 -3.60 -18.13 8.54
CA THR A 208 -2.21 -17.67 8.52
C THR A 208 -1.80 -17.30 7.10
N THR A 209 -0.75 -16.48 6.95
CA THR A 209 -0.17 -16.16 5.65
C THR A 209 0.99 -17.08 5.32
N THR A 210 1.33 -17.24 4.03
CA THR A 210 2.48 -18.03 3.57
C THR A 210 3.82 -17.35 3.87
N GLY A 211 4.93 -18.05 3.71
CA GLY A 211 6.28 -17.49 3.90
C GLY A 211 6.74 -17.37 5.36
N GLY A 212 6.04 -18.02 6.31
CA GLY A 212 6.40 -18.03 7.73
C GLY A 212 6.02 -16.75 8.47
N ASN A 213 6.76 -16.46 9.56
CA ASN A 213 6.44 -15.33 10.44
C ASN A 213 7.27 -14.06 10.18
N ALA A 214 8.34 -14.14 9.39
CA ALA A 214 9.26 -13.02 9.21
C ALA A 214 8.56 -11.76 8.69
N LEU A 215 7.74 -11.90 7.65
CA LEU A 215 7.01 -10.77 7.07
C LEU A 215 6.06 -10.11 8.07
N LYS A 216 5.43 -10.88 8.97
CA LYS A 216 4.57 -10.33 10.03
C LYS A 216 5.32 -9.41 10.99
N PHE A 217 6.62 -9.67 11.22
CA PHE A 217 7.47 -8.83 12.07
C PHE A 217 8.03 -7.64 11.31
N TYR A 218 8.55 -7.85 10.10
CA TYR A 218 9.22 -6.81 9.31
C TYR A 218 8.26 -5.81 8.70
N ALA A 219 7.05 -6.20 8.30
CA ALA A 219 6.05 -5.29 7.77
C ALA A 219 5.71 -4.17 8.77
N SER A 220 5.75 -2.93 8.30
CA SER A 220 5.29 -1.76 9.06
C SER A 220 3.78 -1.60 8.99
N VAL A 221 3.19 -1.99 7.86
CA VAL A 221 1.75 -1.99 7.63
C VAL A 221 1.33 -3.37 7.14
N ARG A 222 0.22 -3.89 7.67
CA ARG A 222 -0.40 -5.14 7.19
C ARG A 222 -1.88 -4.88 6.97
N LEU A 223 -2.35 -5.22 5.78
CA LEU A 223 -3.71 -5.02 5.31
C LEU A 223 -4.37 -6.38 5.04
N ASP A 224 -5.49 -6.63 5.72
CA ASP A 224 -6.38 -7.76 5.46
C ASP A 224 -7.51 -7.29 4.55
N ILE A 225 -7.51 -7.75 3.29
CA ILE A 225 -8.51 -7.36 2.28
C ILE A 225 -9.49 -8.50 2.04
N ARG A 226 -10.80 -8.18 2.09
CA ARG A 226 -11.90 -9.13 1.96
C ARG A 226 -12.98 -8.58 1.04
N ARG A 227 -13.47 -9.42 0.14
CA ARG A 227 -14.75 -9.15 -0.54
C ARG A 227 -15.88 -9.42 0.44
N ILE A 228 -16.78 -8.44 0.61
CA ILE A 228 -17.92 -8.53 1.54
C ILE A 228 -19.26 -8.55 0.82
N GLY A 229 -19.33 -8.13 -0.43
CA GLY A 229 -20.55 -8.11 -1.22
C GLY A 229 -20.28 -8.11 -2.72
N ALA A 230 -21.33 -8.18 -3.50
CA ALA A 230 -21.31 -8.02 -4.96
C ALA A 230 -22.17 -6.81 -5.36
N ILE A 231 -21.60 -5.95 -6.21
CA ILE A 231 -22.30 -4.81 -6.79
C ILE A 231 -22.97 -5.29 -8.07
N LYS A 232 -24.27 -5.06 -8.16
CA LYS A 232 -25.10 -5.48 -9.31
C LYS A 232 -25.73 -4.29 -10.00
N LYS A 233 -25.83 -4.37 -11.32
CA LYS A 233 -26.64 -3.49 -12.16
C LYS A 233 -27.66 -4.36 -12.91
N GLY A 234 -28.90 -4.37 -12.43
CA GLY A 234 -29.86 -5.39 -12.83
C GLY A 234 -29.42 -6.77 -12.37
N ASP A 235 -29.32 -7.73 -13.29
CA ASP A 235 -28.86 -9.11 -13.03
C ASP A 235 -27.35 -9.30 -13.16
N GLU A 236 -26.65 -8.29 -13.68
CA GLU A 236 -25.20 -8.35 -13.95
C GLU A 236 -24.41 -7.92 -12.71
N VAL A 237 -23.36 -8.69 -12.36
CA VAL A 237 -22.38 -8.34 -11.33
C VAL A 237 -21.31 -7.45 -11.96
N ILE A 238 -21.30 -6.17 -11.61
CA ILE A 238 -20.37 -5.17 -12.16
C ILE A 238 -19.19 -4.86 -11.25
N GLY A 239 -19.18 -5.39 -10.03
CA GLY A 239 -18.10 -5.11 -9.08
C GLY A 239 -18.25 -5.86 -7.78
N SER A 240 -17.42 -5.51 -6.83
CA SER A 240 -17.42 -6.07 -5.48
C SER A 240 -17.31 -4.97 -4.42
N GLU A 241 -18.10 -5.12 -3.37
CA GLU A 241 -17.87 -4.38 -2.12
C GLU A 241 -16.69 -5.02 -1.39
N THR A 242 -15.73 -4.23 -1.03
CA THR A 242 -14.46 -4.69 -0.47
C THR A 242 -14.20 -3.99 0.86
N ARG A 243 -13.76 -4.77 1.85
CA ARG A 243 -13.31 -4.27 3.15
C ARG A 243 -11.83 -4.50 3.31
N VAL A 244 -11.10 -3.48 3.73
CA VAL A 244 -9.69 -3.58 4.12
C VAL A 244 -9.54 -3.20 5.58
N LYS A 245 -8.96 -4.11 6.37
CA LYS A 245 -8.64 -3.89 7.77
C LYS A 245 -7.15 -3.67 7.94
N VAL A 246 -6.77 -2.58 8.58
CA VAL A 246 -5.39 -2.28 8.96
C VAL A 246 -5.05 -3.05 10.22
N VAL A 247 -4.51 -4.27 10.07
CA VAL A 247 -4.27 -5.17 11.22
C VAL A 247 -2.95 -4.90 11.94
N LYS A 248 -2.01 -4.20 11.27
CA LYS A 248 -0.77 -3.71 11.84
C LYS A 248 -0.41 -2.37 11.22
N ASN A 249 0.00 -1.43 12.05
CA ASN A 249 0.48 -0.13 11.60
C ASN A 249 1.52 0.41 12.59
N LYS A 250 2.71 0.73 12.09
CA LYS A 250 3.80 1.30 12.91
C LYS A 250 3.87 2.83 12.81
N VAL A 251 3.06 3.44 11.94
CA VAL A 251 3.09 4.90 11.70
C VAL A 251 1.85 5.63 12.23
N ALA A 252 0.80 4.88 12.61
CA ALA A 252 -0.42 5.40 13.21
C ALA A 252 -1.13 4.27 13.99
N PRO A 253 -2.16 4.57 14.81
CA PRO A 253 -2.94 3.55 15.50
C PRO A 253 -3.57 2.54 14.53
N PRO A 254 -3.37 1.21 14.76
CA PRO A 254 -3.92 0.16 13.91
C PRO A 254 -5.42 -0.10 14.17
N PHE A 255 -5.97 -1.14 13.51
CA PHE A 255 -7.30 -1.72 13.66
C PHE A 255 -8.44 -0.87 13.08
N LYS A 256 -8.14 0.22 12.36
CA LYS A 256 -9.11 0.91 11.52
C LYS A 256 -9.42 0.06 10.28
N GLN A 257 -10.57 0.31 9.69
CA GLN A 257 -10.99 -0.34 8.45
C GLN A 257 -11.58 0.66 7.48
N ALA A 258 -11.52 0.32 6.20
CA ALA A 258 -12.18 1.04 5.13
C ALA A 258 -13.01 0.06 4.29
N GLU A 259 -14.14 0.53 3.79
CA GLU A 259 -14.98 -0.20 2.84
C GLU A 259 -15.12 0.66 1.58
N PHE A 260 -14.95 0.03 0.44
CA PHE A 260 -15.04 0.69 -0.86
C PHE A 260 -15.44 -0.29 -1.95
N ASP A 261 -15.90 0.27 -3.05
CA ASP A 261 -16.33 -0.48 -4.23
C ASP A 261 -15.15 -0.68 -5.18
N ILE A 262 -14.94 -1.91 -5.63
CA ILE A 262 -14.08 -2.24 -6.77
C ILE A 262 -14.99 -2.57 -7.96
N LEU A 263 -14.94 -1.75 -9.00
CA LEU A 263 -15.70 -1.95 -10.22
C LEU A 263 -14.85 -2.70 -11.25
N TYR A 264 -15.42 -3.71 -11.88
CA TYR A 264 -14.70 -4.53 -12.84
C TYR A 264 -14.33 -3.72 -14.09
N GLY A 265 -13.03 -3.70 -14.41
CA GLY A 265 -12.48 -2.91 -15.49
C GLY A 265 -12.26 -1.41 -15.21
N GLU A 266 -12.63 -0.92 -14.00
CA GLU A 266 -12.44 0.47 -13.61
C GLU A 266 -11.55 0.60 -12.34
N GLY A 267 -11.55 -0.42 -11.47
CA GLY A 267 -10.82 -0.43 -10.21
C GLY A 267 -11.59 0.19 -9.04
N ILE A 268 -10.87 0.80 -8.11
CA ILE A 268 -11.44 1.40 -6.90
C ILE A 268 -12.27 2.63 -7.29
N SER A 269 -13.52 2.66 -6.84
CA SER A 269 -14.46 3.78 -7.07
C SER A 269 -14.19 4.93 -6.13
N ARG A 270 -13.14 5.73 -6.41
CA ARG A 270 -12.73 6.86 -5.57
C ARG A 270 -13.82 7.92 -5.46
N GLU A 271 -14.47 8.27 -6.58
CA GLU A 271 -15.58 9.25 -6.59
C GLU A 271 -16.75 8.75 -5.74
N GLY A 272 -17.01 7.45 -5.73
CA GLY A 272 -18.00 6.82 -4.86
C GLY A 272 -17.70 7.02 -3.38
N GLU A 273 -16.42 6.86 -2.99
CA GLU A 273 -15.98 7.10 -1.61
C GLU A 273 -16.06 8.59 -1.23
N ILE A 274 -15.67 9.49 -2.15
CA ILE A 274 -15.76 10.95 -1.94
C ILE A 274 -17.21 11.35 -1.63
N ILE A 275 -18.18 10.80 -2.37
CA ILE A 275 -19.60 11.06 -2.13
C ILE A 275 -20.03 10.53 -0.76
N GLU A 276 -19.71 9.28 -0.44
CA GLU A 276 -20.11 8.63 0.82
C GLU A 276 -19.51 9.35 2.03
N LEU A 277 -18.22 9.59 2.01
CA LEU A 277 -17.53 10.32 3.07
C LEU A 277 -17.99 11.79 3.14
N GLY A 278 -18.27 12.41 1.99
CA GLY A 278 -18.86 13.73 1.91
C GLY A 278 -20.21 13.80 2.61
N VAL A 279 -21.06 12.79 2.46
CA VAL A 279 -22.35 12.69 3.17
C VAL A 279 -22.14 12.48 4.66
N VAL A 280 -21.23 11.57 5.06
CA VAL A 280 -20.92 11.30 6.48
C VAL A 280 -20.46 12.58 7.19
N HIS A 281 -19.62 13.38 6.53
CA HIS A 281 -19.09 14.63 7.08
C HIS A 281 -19.97 15.87 6.79
N LYS A 282 -21.19 15.66 6.26
CA LYS A 282 -22.18 16.73 5.96
C LYS A 282 -21.64 17.80 4.97
N LEU A 283 -20.74 17.41 4.13
CA LEU A 283 -20.21 18.22 3.03
C LEU A 283 -21.04 18.05 1.76
N VAL A 284 -21.54 16.84 1.53
CA VAL A 284 -22.49 16.50 0.48
C VAL A 284 -23.85 16.26 1.11
N GLU A 285 -24.86 16.90 0.59
CA GLU A 285 -26.23 16.73 1.04
C GLU A 285 -26.87 15.54 0.34
N LYS A 286 -27.59 14.71 1.10
CA LYS A 286 -28.37 13.59 0.56
C LYS A 286 -29.82 13.76 0.97
N SER A 287 -30.72 13.95 -0.02
CA SER A 287 -32.16 14.02 0.17
C SER A 287 -32.87 12.97 -0.69
N GLY A 288 -33.32 11.91 -0.03
CA GLY A 288 -33.83 10.72 -0.75
C GLY A 288 -32.78 10.11 -1.66
N ALA A 289 -33.08 10.06 -2.97
CA ALA A 289 -32.16 9.57 -3.98
C ALA A 289 -31.21 10.67 -4.53
N TRP A 290 -31.40 11.93 -4.18
CA TRP A 290 -30.64 13.05 -4.69
C TRP A 290 -29.43 13.39 -3.84
N TYR A 291 -28.31 13.65 -4.54
CA TYR A 291 -27.10 14.20 -3.95
C TYR A 291 -26.92 15.65 -4.40
N ALA A 292 -26.49 16.52 -3.50
CA ALA A 292 -26.22 17.92 -3.80
C ALA A 292 -24.92 18.38 -3.12
N TYR A 293 -24.26 19.34 -3.73
CA TYR A 293 -23.06 19.98 -3.21
C TYR A 293 -23.15 21.49 -3.43
N ASN A 294 -22.91 22.28 -2.37
CA ASN A 294 -23.08 23.74 -2.38
C ASN A 294 -24.45 24.21 -2.92
N GLY A 295 -25.51 23.44 -2.66
CA GLY A 295 -26.87 23.74 -3.12
C GLY A 295 -27.17 23.31 -4.56
N GLU A 296 -26.18 22.80 -5.32
CA GLU A 296 -26.37 22.28 -6.67
C GLU A 296 -26.54 20.77 -6.67
N LYS A 297 -27.49 20.26 -7.45
CA LYS A 297 -27.71 18.83 -7.59
C LYS A 297 -26.61 18.21 -8.44
N ILE A 298 -25.89 17.23 -7.87
CA ILE A 298 -24.79 16.52 -8.54
C ILE A 298 -25.21 15.15 -9.08
N GLY A 299 -26.40 14.64 -8.74
CA GLY A 299 -26.94 13.40 -9.31
C GLY A 299 -28.08 12.80 -8.55
N GLN A 300 -28.93 12.05 -9.28
CA GLN A 300 -29.93 11.17 -8.69
C GLN A 300 -29.39 9.74 -8.66
N GLY A 301 -29.18 9.20 -7.46
CA GLY A 301 -28.47 7.94 -7.23
C GLY A 301 -26.95 8.11 -7.17
N LYS A 302 -26.27 7.13 -6.54
CA LYS A 302 -24.80 7.14 -6.35
C LYS A 302 -24.06 7.11 -7.69
N ASP A 303 -24.55 6.36 -8.67
CA ASP A 303 -23.89 6.21 -9.98
C ASP A 303 -23.85 7.53 -10.76
N ASN A 304 -24.96 8.27 -10.81
CA ASN A 304 -25.00 9.56 -11.49
C ASN A 304 -24.15 10.62 -10.78
N ALA A 305 -24.16 10.61 -9.44
CA ALA A 305 -23.30 11.51 -8.66
C ALA A 305 -21.81 11.20 -8.85
N ARG A 306 -21.45 9.91 -8.97
CA ARG A 306 -20.10 9.46 -9.26
C ARG A 306 -19.65 9.92 -10.66
N GLU A 307 -20.51 9.76 -11.68
CA GLU A 307 -20.22 10.21 -13.04
C GLU A 307 -20.05 11.73 -13.10
N TYR A 308 -20.91 12.48 -12.41
CA TYR A 308 -20.76 13.92 -12.28
C TYR A 308 -19.37 14.33 -11.70
N LEU A 309 -18.88 13.64 -10.65
CA LEU A 309 -17.57 13.93 -10.10
C LEU A 309 -16.42 13.54 -11.05
N ARG A 310 -16.60 12.55 -11.91
CA ARG A 310 -15.63 12.20 -12.95
C ARG A 310 -15.52 13.28 -14.03
N GLU A 311 -16.65 13.86 -14.40
CA GLU A 311 -16.71 14.97 -15.34
C GLU A 311 -16.24 16.30 -14.75
N HIS A 312 -16.27 16.42 -13.39
CA HIS A 312 -15.88 17.61 -12.63
C HIS A 312 -14.79 17.28 -11.58
N PRO A 313 -13.57 16.95 -12.02
CA PRO A 313 -12.50 16.53 -11.11
C PRO A 313 -12.09 17.61 -10.11
N GLU A 314 -12.26 18.89 -10.43
CA GLU A 314 -12.03 20.02 -9.52
C GLU A 314 -12.96 19.96 -8.30
N ILE A 315 -14.24 19.62 -8.52
CA ILE A 315 -15.24 19.47 -7.43
C ILE A 315 -14.91 18.24 -6.60
N ALA A 316 -14.51 17.13 -7.23
CA ALA A 316 -14.09 15.92 -6.53
C ALA A 316 -12.90 16.20 -5.59
N VAL A 317 -11.86 16.89 -6.07
CA VAL A 317 -10.69 17.30 -5.27
C VAL A 317 -11.08 18.25 -4.15
N GLU A 318 -11.98 19.20 -4.39
CA GLU A 318 -12.46 20.13 -3.36
C GLU A 318 -13.17 19.39 -2.23
N ILE A 319 -14.11 18.48 -2.54
CA ILE A 319 -14.82 17.68 -1.54
C ILE A 319 -13.84 16.79 -0.79
N GLU A 320 -12.93 16.12 -1.49
CA GLU A 320 -11.92 15.26 -0.87
C GLU A 320 -11.05 16.03 0.12
N ASN A 321 -10.54 17.21 -0.26
CA ASN A 321 -9.71 18.02 0.63
C ASN A 321 -10.49 18.51 1.86
N LYS A 322 -11.77 18.84 1.72
CA LYS A 322 -12.66 19.16 2.84
C LYS A 322 -12.89 17.95 3.75
N VAL A 323 -13.07 16.76 3.19
CA VAL A 323 -13.16 15.51 3.98
C VAL A 323 -11.85 15.27 4.73
N ARG A 324 -10.69 15.36 4.07
CA ARG A 324 -9.37 15.21 4.70
C ARG A 324 -9.16 16.20 5.85
N ALA A 325 -9.49 17.44 5.63
CA ALA A 325 -9.41 18.49 6.66
C ALA A 325 -10.31 18.19 7.86
N ALA A 326 -11.56 17.72 7.64
CA ALA A 326 -12.50 17.39 8.70
C ALA A 326 -12.01 16.25 9.63
N ILE A 327 -11.12 15.40 9.14
CA ILE A 327 -10.55 14.25 9.88
C ILE A 327 -9.09 14.42 10.27
N GLY A 328 -8.50 15.60 10.00
CA GLY A 328 -7.12 15.91 10.38
C GLY A 328 -6.04 15.18 9.57
N VAL A 329 -6.35 14.78 8.34
CA VAL A 329 -5.39 14.19 7.38
C VAL A 329 -4.94 15.28 6.41
N SER A 330 -3.66 15.27 6.05
CA SER A 330 -3.09 16.25 5.13
C SER A 330 -3.83 16.27 3.78
N PRO A 331 -4.01 17.45 3.16
CA PRO A 331 -4.56 17.58 1.82
C PRO A 331 -3.72 16.78 0.81
N MET A 332 -4.34 16.40 -0.31
CA MET A 332 -3.56 15.86 -1.43
C MET A 332 -2.56 16.93 -1.91
N ALA A 333 -1.32 16.51 -2.19
CA ALA A 333 -0.36 17.38 -2.86
C ALA A 333 -0.98 17.86 -4.19
N ALA A 334 -1.04 19.17 -4.39
CA ALA A 334 -1.50 19.73 -5.64
C ALA A 334 -0.63 19.15 -6.77
N LYS A 335 -1.26 18.64 -7.86
CA LYS A 335 -0.53 18.33 -9.09
C LYS A 335 0.30 19.55 -9.46
N VAL A 336 1.61 19.42 -9.49
CA VAL A 336 2.44 20.40 -10.19
C VAL A 336 2.01 20.30 -11.65
N ALA A 337 1.28 21.30 -12.11
CA ALA A 337 0.99 21.44 -13.52
C ALA A 337 2.35 21.53 -14.22
N THR A 338 2.72 20.47 -14.93
CA THR A 338 3.80 20.55 -15.91
C THR A 338 3.32 21.55 -16.95
N ALA A 339 3.86 22.77 -16.86
CA ALA A 339 3.70 23.76 -17.91
C ALA A 339 4.18 23.12 -19.21
N ASP A 340 3.29 23.10 -20.20
CA ASP A 340 3.62 22.84 -21.59
C ASP A 340 4.83 23.71 -21.94
N VAL A 341 5.98 23.07 -22.16
CA VAL A 341 7.06 23.68 -22.91
C VAL A 341 6.81 23.31 -24.36
N ALA A 342 5.93 24.11 -24.99
CA ALA A 342 5.89 24.22 -26.43
C ALA A 342 7.02 25.18 -26.86
N ALA A 343 8.02 24.66 -27.54
CA ALA A 343 8.82 25.33 -28.56
C ALA A 343 9.68 24.29 -29.29
#